data_e43b05022338bca56c2fea534743cff2
#
_entry.id   e43b05022338bca56c2fea534743cff2
#
_cell.length_a   1.000
_cell.length_b   1.000
_cell.length_c   1.000
_cell.angle_alpha   90.00
_cell.angle_beta   90.00
_cell.angle_gamma   90.00
#
_symmetry.space_group_name_H-M   'P 1'
#
loop_
_entity.id
_entity.type
_entity.pdbx_description
1 polymer ?
#
loop_
_entity_poly.entity_id
_entity_poly.type
_entity_poly.pdbx_seq_one_letter_code
_entity_poly.pdbx_strand_id
1 'polypeptide(L)'
;QAKKALGDRVKFILSLKIPFELYTDTVPKVGTKEMEYIFQATEILLKTYDMAKNIEILVMGNEPEWENALDTDLCHADGEDYRAFLNEFANRLTTWKQTNGWTFDIYAGALNRVSELPKSETVPAVVSVVNNNPNVVGLDLHVHALKINQAEDDFRIIRDKYGVTKKLICTEFSMVRA
;
A
#
# COMPACT_ATOMS: atom_id res chain seq x y z
N GLN A 1 7.88 -9.07 21.13
CA GLN A 1 7.26 -9.73 22.31
C GLN A 1 6.21 -10.76 21.86
N ALA A 2 5.28 -10.43 20.93
CA ALA A 2 4.25 -11.36 20.46
C ALA A 2 4.84 -12.66 19.88
N LYS A 3 5.87 -12.58 19.05
CA LYS A 3 6.55 -13.77 18.51
C LYS A 3 7.17 -14.64 19.59
N LYS A 4 7.74 -14.04 20.65
CA LYS A 4 8.32 -14.78 21.78
C LYS A 4 7.23 -15.58 22.54
N ALA A 5 6.02 -15.03 22.61
CA ALA A 5 4.90 -15.67 23.32
C ALA A 5 4.16 -16.74 22.46
N LEU A 6 4.05 -16.52 21.15
CA LEU A 6 3.21 -17.29 20.23
C LEU A 6 3.97 -18.13 19.21
N GLY A 7 5.31 -17.93 19.15
CA GLY A 7 6.22 -18.65 18.24
C GLY A 7 5.90 -18.39 16.77
N ASP A 8 6.19 -19.39 15.92
CA ASP A 8 6.00 -19.29 14.46
C ASP A 8 4.54 -19.35 14.00
N ARG A 9 3.60 -19.46 14.95
CA ARG A 9 2.15 -19.46 14.65
C ARG A 9 1.62 -18.07 14.33
N VAL A 10 2.40 -17.02 14.61
CA VAL A 10 2.00 -15.63 14.34
C VAL A 10 2.76 -15.09 13.16
N LYS A 11 2.03 -14.64 12.16
CA LYS A 11 2.51 -13.86 11.03
C LYS A 11 1.95 -12.44 11.11
N PHE A 12 2.65 -11.51 10.51
CA PHE A 12 2.28 -10.10 10.54
C PHE A 12 1.91 -9.61 9.16
N ILE A 13 0.95 -8.68 9.11
CA ILE A 13 0.74 -7.80 7.97
C ILE A 13 1.47 -6.49 8.28
N LEU A 14 2.29 -6.03 7.37
CA LEU A 14 3.03 -4.78 7.48
C LEU A 14 2.55 -3.80 6.41
N SER A 15 1.87 -2.75 6.81
CA SER A 15 1.60 -1.60 5.95
C SER A 15 2.74 -0.61 6.08
N LEU A 16 3.28 -0.17 4.93
CA LEU A 16 4.36 0.79 4.88
C LEU A 16 3.80 2.19 4.55
N LYS A 17 3.74 3.04 5.55
CA LYS A 17 3.57 4.48 5.30
C LYS A 17 4.87 5.01 4.71
N ILE A 18 4.79 5.62 3.54
CA ILE A 18 5.93 6.24 2.87
C ILE A 18 5.82 7.75 3.09
N PRO A 19 6.69 8.34 3.91
CA PRO A 19 6.58 9.75 4.30
C PRO A 19 7.13 10.66 3.19
N PHE A 20 6.40 10.80 2.08
CA PHE A 20 6.80 11.66 0.96
C PHE A 20 7.04 13.10 1.40
N GLU A 21 6.23 13.59 2.33
CA GLU A 21 6.32 14.93 2.90
C GLU A 21 7.65 15.25 3.60
N LEU A 22 8.41 14.23 3.97
CA LEU A 22 9.74 14.41 4.59
C LEU A 22 10.86 14.59 3.57
N TYR A 23 10.62 14.21 2.32
CA TYR A 23 11.65 14.18 1.28
C TYR A 23 11.38 15.15 0.14
N THR A 24 10.13 15.26 -0.24
CA THR A 24 9.67 16.13 -1.33
C THR A 24 8.20 16.47 -1.09
N ASP A 25 7.73 17.59 -1.62
CA ASP A 25 6.29 17.92 -1.62
C ASP A 25 5.51 17.04 -2.62
N THR A 26 6.18 16.07 -3.26
CA THR A 26 5.61 15.20 -4.30
C THR A 26 6.20 13.81 -4.20
N VAL A 27 5.56 12.84 -4.89
CA VAL A 27 6.10 11.49 -5.05
C VAL A 27 7.46 11.54 -5.77
N PRO A 28 8.51 10.91 -5.24
CA PRO A 28 9.80 10.87 -5.90
C PRO A 28 9.72 10.18 -7.26
N LYS A 29 10.30 10.81 -8.27
CA LYS A 29 10.37 10.22 -9.61
C LYS A 29 11.31 9.03 -9.66
N VAL A 30 10.97 8.07 -10.51
CA VAL A 30 11.79 6.87 -10.73
C VAL A 30 13.23 7.26 -11.13
N GLY A 31 14.21 6.68 -10.43
CA GLY A 31 15.63 6.91 -10.67
C GLY A 31 16.23 8.12 -9.94
N THR A 32 15.46 8.81 -9.11
CA THR A 32 15.98 9.90 -8.27
C THR A 32 16.64 9.39 -7.00
N LYS A 33 17.47 10.23 -6.38
CA LYS A 33 18.13 9.90 -5.11
C LYS A 33 17.13 9.77 -3.97
N GLU A 34 16.09 10.57 -3.98
CA GLU A 34 15.02 10.56 -2.98
C GLU A 34 14.33 9.20 -2.97
N MET A 35 14.01 8.65 -4.14
CA MET A 35 13.44 7.32 -4.25
C MET A 35 14.40 6.23 -3.76
N GLU A 36 15.68 6.32 -4.11
CA GLU A 36 16.70 5.38 -3.62
C GLU A 36 16.84 5.43 -2.09
N TYR A 37 16.72 6.59 -1.46
CA TYR A 37 16.73 6.70 0.01
C TYR A 37 15.55 5.98 0.65
N ILE A 38 14.34 6.13 0.09
CA ILE A 38 13.14 5.42 0.56
C ILE A 38 13.35 3.90 0.46
N PHE A 39 13.87 3.44 -0.67
CA PHE A 39 14.12 2.03 -0.89
C PHE A 39 15.20 1.48 0.06
N GLN A 40 16.31 2.17 0.22
CA GLN A 40 17.36 1.77 1.15
C GLN A 40 16.84 1.71 2.59
N ALA A 41 16.06 2.71 3.03
CA ALA A 41 15.46 2.70 4.36
C ALA A 41 14.50 1.51 4.54
N THR A 42 13.69 1.21 3.53
CA THR A 42 12.79 0.06 3.53
C THR A 42 13.56 -1.27 3.59
N GLU A 43 14.61 -1.41 2.81
CA GLU A 43 15.43 -2.63 2.80
C GLU A 43 16.10 -2.86 4.16
N ILE A 44 16.65 -1.80 4.78
CA ILE A 44 17.22 -1.84 6.13
C ILE A 44 16.15 -2.27 7.14
N LEU A 45 14.94 -1.69 7.07
CA LEU A 45 13.85 -2.05 7.96
C LEU A 45 13.50 -3.55 7.84
N LEU A 46 13.35 -4.05 6.62
CA LEU A 46 13.00 -5.44 6.36
C LEU A 46 14.08 -6.44 6.81
N LYS A 47 15.35 -6.05 6.75
CA LYS A 47 16.48 -6.83 7.25
C LYS A 47 16.64 -6.77 8.78
N THR A 48 16.18 -5.70 9.41
CA THR A 48 16.33 -5.49 10.86
C THR A 48 15.49 -6.52 11.62
N TYR A 49 16.13 -7.19 12.58
CA TYR A 49 15.51 -8.22 13.43
C TYR A 49 14.79 -9.34 12.64
N ASP A 50 15.24 -9.66 11.43
CA ASP A 50 14.60 -10.63 10.54
C ASP A 50 13.10 -10.32 10.28
N MET A 51 12.76 -9.04 10.24
CA MET A 51 11.36 -8.61 10.13
C MET A 51 10.67 -9.26 8.93
N ALA A 52 11.31 -9.28 7.78
CA ALA A 52 10.74 -9.84 6.55
C ALA A 52 10.37 -11.33 6.65
N LYS A 53 11.06 -12.11 7.50
CA LYS A 53 10.73 -13.52 7.73
C LYS A 53 9.44 -13.73 8.54
N ASN A 54 9.00 -12.68 9.24
CA ASN A 54 7.84 -12.73 10.11
C ASN A 54 6.59 -12.12 9.47
N ILE A 55 6.74 -11.50 8.31
CA ILE A 55 5.65 -10.90 7.54
C ILE A 55 5.04 -11.96 6.61
N GLU A 56 3.72 -12.02 6.55
CA GLU A 56 2.98 -12.78 5.55
C GLU A 56 2.56 -11.89 4.38
N ILE A 57 2.16 -10.66 4.69
CA ILE A 57 1.74 -9.66 3.70
C ILE A 57 2.48 -8.36 3.98
N LEU A 58 3.04 -7.76 2.92
CA LEU A 58 3.55 -6.40 2.92
C LEU A 58 2.68 -5.55 2.03
N VAL A 59 2.11 -4.49 2.59
CA VAL A 59 1.28 -3.52 1.87
C VAL A 59 2.11 -2.29 1.55
N MET A 60 2.19 -1.94 0.27
CA MET A 60 2.85 -0.72 -0.21
C MET A 60 1.89 0.46 -0.11
N GLY A 61 2.03 1.26 0.93
CA GLY A 61 1.19 2.42 1.23
C GLY A 61 0.41 2.24 2.53
N ASN A 62 -0.08 3.37 3.06
CA ASN A 62 -1.01 3.46 4.16
C ASN A 62 -1.82 4.72 3.97
N GLU A 63 -3.08 4.58 3.58
CA GLU A 63 -4.00 5.70 3.29
C GLU A 63 -3.33 6.83 2.47
N PRO A 64 -2.71 6.51 1.34
CA PRO A 64 -1.88 7.48 0.60
C PRO A 64 -2.66 8.73 0.19
N GLU A 65 -3.94 8.60 -0.08
CA GLU A 65 -4.85 9.68 -0.42
C GLU A 65 -5.11 10.65 0.74
N TRP A 66 -4.98 10.18 1.98
CA TRP A 66 -5.24 10.95 3.20
C TRP A 66 -3.97 11.29 3.95
N GLU A 67 -3.23 10.29 4.39
CA GLU A 67 -2.06 10.47 5.25
C GLU A 67 -0.86 11.07 4.52
N ASN A 68 -0.69 10.74 3.25
CA ASN A 68 0.36 11.32 2.41
C ASN A 68 -0.12 12.55 1.66
N ALA A 69 -1.37 12.97 1.86
CA ALA A 69 -1.97 14.14 1.24
C ALA A 69 -1.85 14.16 -0.30
N LEU A 70 -1.77 13.00 -0.95
CA LEU A 70 -1.55 12.91 -2.40
C LEU A 70 -2.73 13.47 -3.21
N ASP A 71 -3.94 13.46 -2.66
CA ASP A 71 -5.15 13.98 -3.29
C ASP A 71 -5.60 15.33 -2.70
N THR A 72 -4.76 15.99 -1.90
CA THR A 72 -5.08 17.29 -1.30
C THR A 72 -4.37 18.43 -2.00
N ASP A 73 -4.80 19.66 -1.71
CA ASP A 73 -4.14 20.88 -2.22
C ASP A 73 -2.68 21.06 -1.73
N LEU A 74 -2.25 20.23 -0.77
CA LEU A 74 -0.91 20.29 -0.19
C LEU A 74 0.10 19.40 -0.94
N CYS A 75 -0.37 18.39 -1.66
CA CYS A 75 0.49 17.50 -2.44
C CYS A 75 -0.19 17.18 -3.79
N HIS A 76 0.27 17.81 -4.84
CA HIS A 76 -0.17 17.52 -6.21
C HIS A 76 0.65 16.34 -6.78
N ALA A 77 0.42 15.14 -6.26
CA ALA A 77 1.01 13.96 -6.88
C ALA A 77 0.28 13.69 -8.19
N ASP A 78 1.03 13.74 -9.28
CA ASP A 78 0.59 13.16 -10.53
C ASP A 78 0.35 11.66 -10.30
N GLY A 79 -0.85 11.18 -10.59
CA GLY A 79 -1.19 9.76 -10.50
C GLY A 79 -0.24 8.87 -11.28
N GLU A 80 0.33 9.36 -12.38
CA GLU A 80 1.37 8.68 -13.17
C GLU A 80 2.68 8.51 -12.38
N ASP A 81 3.16 9.54 -11.70
CA ASP A 81 4.38 9.46 -10.89
C ASP A 81 4.17 8.47 -9.73
N TYR A 82 3.01 8.49 -9.08
CA TYR A 82 2.69 7.52 -8.02
C TYR A 82 2.58 6.08 -8.54
N ARG A 83 1.95 5.88 -9.70
CA ARG A 83 1.90 4.59 -10.37
C ARG A 83 3.29 4.07 -10.71
N ALA A 84 4.15 4.92 -11.28
CA ALA A 84 5.52 4.57 -11.61
C ALA A 84 6.34 4.19 -10.37
N PHE A 85 6.21 4.97 -9.29
CA PHE A 85 6.83 4.69 -8.00
C PHE A 85 6.41 3.32 -7.44
N LEU A 86 5.11 3.04 -7.39
CA LEU A 86 4.61 1.77 -6.86
C LEU A 86 5.05 0.57 -7.70
N ASN A 87 5.10 0.71 -9.03
CA ASN A 87 5.60 -0.35 -9.91
C ASN A 87 7.06 -0.66 -9.63
N GLU A 88 7.91 0.37 -9.56
CA GLU A 88 9.33 0.17 -9.23
C GLU A 88 9.50 -0.41 -7.83
N PHE A 89 8.71 0.04 -6.87
CA PHE A 89 8.77 -0.49 -5.51
C PHE A 89 8.41 -1.98 -5.45
N ALA A 90 7.34 -2.41 -6.14
CA ALA A 90 6.96 -3.82 -6.23
C ALA A 90 8.07 -4.66 -6.88
N ASN A 91 8.70 -4.16 -7.94
CA ASN A 91 9.81 -4.83 -8.62
C ASN A 91 11.03 -4.97 -7.69
N ARG A 92 11.36 -3.91 -6.96
CA ARG A 92 12.47 -3.87 -6.01
C ARG A 92 12.23 -4.85 -4.84
N LEU A 93 11.03 -4.85 -4.27
CA LEU A 93 10.63 -5.82 -3.24
C LEU A 93 10.74 -7.25 -3.73
N THR A 94 10.34 -7.52 -4.97
CA THR A 94 10.45 -8.85 -5.58
C THR A 94 11.91 -9.28 -5.72
N THR A 95 12.78 -8.39 -6.17
CA THR A 95 14.23 -8.65 -6.23
C THR A 95 14.80 -8.96 -4.85
N TRP A 96 14.45 -8.19 -3.83
CA TRP A 96 14.90 -8.45 -2.47
C TRP A 96 14.36 -9.75 -1.89
N LYS A 97 13.10 -10.11 -2.19
CA LYS A 97 12.54 -11.42 -1.82
C LYS A 97 13.38 -12.55 -2.38
N GLN A 98 13.69 -12.50 -3.67
CA GLN A 98 14.50 -13.53 -4.35
C GLN A 98 15.92 -13.60 -3.75
N THR A 99 16.57 -12.46 -3.56
CA THR A 99 17.95 -12.40 -3.05
C THR A 99 18.06 -12.86 -1.59
N ASN A 100 17.06 -12.57 -0.75
CA ASN A 100 17.12 -12.85 0.69
C ASN A 100 16.27 -14.07 1.11
N GLY A 101 15.59 -14.74 0.17
CA GLY A 101 14.73 -15.89 0.48
C GLY A 101 13.46 -15.52 1.27
N TRP A 102 12.92 -14.30 1.07
CA TRP A 102 11.70 -13.86 1.74
C TRP A 102 10.45 -14.34 0.99
N THR A 103 9.38 -14.63 1.74
CA THR A 103 8.19 -15.31 1.20
C THR A 103 6.89 -14.52 1.29
N PHE A 104 6.91 -13.30 1.83
CA PHE A 104 5.69 -12.49 1.98
C PHE A 104 5.04 -12.14 0.63
N ASP A 105 3.73 -12.00 0.64
CA ASP A 105 2.95 -11.47 -0.49
C ASP A 105 3.01 -9.93 -0.52
N ILE A 106 3.05 -9.35 -1.72
CA ILE A 106 3.06 -7.89 -1.93
C ILE A 106 1.66 -7.45 -2.29
N TYR A 107 1.11 -6.53 -1.52
CA TYR A 107 -0.15 -5.85 -1.77
C TYR A 107 0.11 -4.36 -1.97
N ALA A 108 -0.77 -3.70 -2.70
CA ALA A 108 -0.76 -2.24 -2.81
C ALA A 108 -2.01 -1.65 -2.17
N GLY A 109 -1.96 -0.37 -1.81
CA GLY A 109 -3.13 0.37 -1.40
C GLY A 109 -3.15 0.76 0.06
N ALA A 110 -3.86 0.02 0.90
CA ALA A 110 -4.44 0.53 2.14
C ALA A 110 -5.29 1.77 1.85
N LEU A 111 -6.11 1.68 0.75
CA LEU A 111 -6.96 2.78 0.30
C LEU A 111 -8.15 2.95 1.24
N ASN A 112 -8.42 4.21 1.63
CA ASN A 112 -9.49 4.53 2.56
C ASN A 112 -10.63 5.29 1.86
N ARG A 113 -11.88 4.92 2.17
CA ARG A 113 -13.09 5.63 1.72
C ARG A 113 -13.13 5.92 0.21
N VAL A 114 -12.85 4.93 -0.58
CA VAL A 114 -12.78 5.05 -2.05
C VAL A 114 -14.06 5.65 -2.66
N SER A 115 -15.21 5.35 -2.07
CA SER A 115 -16.52 5.88 -2.49
C SER A 115 -16.66 7.39 -2.26
N GLU A 116 -15.91 7.97 -1.34
CA GLU A 116 -15.94 9.39 -1.01
C GLU A 116 -14.96 10.22 -1.86
N LEU A 117 -14.09 9.57 -2.65
CA LEU A 117 -13.02 10.21 -3.44
C LEU A 117 -13.19 10.03 -4.95
N PRO A 118 -14.30 10.56 -5.54
CA PRO A 118 -14.62 10.32 -6.96
C PRO A 118 -13.61 10.94 -7.94
N LYS A 119 -12.79 11.89 -7.48
CA LYS A 119 -11.77 12.61 -8.27
C LYS A 119 -10.34 12.23 -7.90
N SER A 120 -10.16 11.21 -7.06
CA SER A 120 -8.83 10.77 -6.65
C SER A 120 -8.00 10.32 -7.86
N GLU A 121 -6.77 10.77 -7.94
CA GLU A 121 -5.77 10.27 -8.90
C GLU A 121 -4.98 9.10 -8.30
N THR A 122 -4.92 9.02 -6.98
CA THR A 122 -4.25 7.96 -6.23
C THR A 122 -4.92 6.61 -6.42
N VAL A 123 -6.27 6.56 -6.33
CA VAL A 123 -7.02 5.30 -6.48
C VAL A 123 -6.80 4.64 -7.84
N PRO A 124 -6.96 5.34 -8.99
CA PRO A 124 -6.64 4.76 -10.29
C PRO A 124 -5.19 4.31 -10.43
N ALA A 125 -4.23 5.06 -9.87
CA ALA A 125 -2.82 4.72 -9.90
C ALA A 125 -2.54 3.39 -9.19
N VAL A 126 -3.02 3.24 -7.95
CA VAL A 126 -2.90 2.00 -7.16
C VAL A 126 -3.56 0.82 -7.89
N VAL A 127 -4.80 1.00 -8.34
CA VAL A 127 -5.54 -0.05 -9.06
C VAL A 127 -4.83 -0.48 -10.33
N SER A 128 -4.27 0.47 -11.09
CA SER A 128 -3.49 0.16 -12.29
C SER A 128 -2.29 -0.74 -11.95
N VAL A 129 -1.57 -0.46 -10.86
CA VAL A 129 -0.46 -1.31 -10.40
C VAL A 129 -0.96 -2.70 -9.99
N VAL A 130 -2.06 -2.76 -9.23
CA VAL A 130 -2.65 -4.05 -8.83
C VAL A 130 -3.03 -4.88 -10.05
N ASN A 131 -3.70 -4.31 -11.03
CA ASN A 131 -4.17 -5.06 -12.18
C ASN A 131 -3.04 -5.52 -13.12
N ASN A 132 -2.00 -4.70 -13.31
CA ASN A 132 -1.01 -4.89 -14.36
C ASN A 132 0.35 -5.41 -13.87
N ASN A 133 0.73 -5.19 -12.60
CA ASN A 133 2.01 -5.67 -12.10
C ASN A 133 1.89 -7.11 -11.59
N PRO A 134 2.58 -8.10 -12.20
CA PRO A 134 2.49 -9.51 -11.80
C PRO A 134 3.03 -9.78 -10.39
N ASN A 135 3.88 -8.90 -9.88
CA ASN A 135 4.47 -9.04 -8.54
C ASN A 135 3.53 -8.63 -7.41
N VAL A 136 2.44 -7.92 -7.73
CA VAL A 136 1.43 -7.50 -6.76
C VAL A 136 0.30 -8.51 -6.73
N VAL A 137 0.04 -9.10 -5.56
CA VAL A 137 -0.92 -10.20 -5.37
C VAL A 137 -2.33 -9.68 -5.15
N GLY A 138 -2.48 -8.49 -4.58
CA GLY A 138 -3.79 -7.94 -4.26
C GLY A 138 -3.78 -6.48 -3.84
N LEU A 139 -4.95 -6.04 -3.40
CA LEU A 139 -5.24 -4.69 -2.92
C LEU A 139 -5.68 -4.74 -1.46
N ASP A 140 -5.19 -3.80 -0.66
CA ASP A 140 -5.67 -3.55 0.69
C ASP A 140 -6.61 -2.35 0.72
N LEU A 141 -7.67 -2.47 1.50
CA LEU A 141 -8.66 -1.42 1.75
C LEU A 141 -8.75 -1.15 3.25
N HIS A 142 -8.78 0.11 3.61
CA HIS A 142 -9.21 0.57 4.92
C HIS A 142 -10.66 1.03 4.82
N VAL A 143 -11.52 0.45 5.63
CA VAL A 143 -12.95 0.73 5.58
C VAL A 143 -13.39 1.42 6.87
N HIS A 144 -13.46 2.73 6.83
CA HIS A 144 -13.96 3.57 7.93
C HIS A 144 -15.32 4.14 7.52
N ALA A 145 -16.39 3.41 7.77
CA ALA A 145 -17.71 3.72 7.27
C ALA A 145 -18.64 4.26 8.36
N LEU A 146 -19.46 5.25 8.03
CA LEU A 146 -20.57 5.70 8.87
C LEU A 146 -21.77 4.76 8.78
N LYS A 147 -21.91 4.05 7.65
CA LYS A 147 -23.01 3.12 7.35
C LYS A 147 -22.46 1.88 6.64
N ILE A 148 -23.13 0.75 6.84
CA ILE A 148 -22.73 -0.53 6.21
C ILE A 148 -22.67 -0.42 4.69
N ASN A 149 -23.62 0.26 4.05
CA ASN A 149 -23.64 0.40 2.61
C ASN A 149 -22.42 1.18 2.04
N GLN A 150 -21.78 2.06 2.82
CA GLN A 150 -20.53 2.72 2.38
C GLN A 150 -19.38 1.70 2.28
N ALA A 151 -19.30 0.76 3.23
CA ALA A 151 -18.32 -0.32 3.16
C ALA A 151 -18.54 -1.19 1.90
N GLU A 152 -19.80 -1.57 1.63
CA GLU A 152 -20.15 -2.33 0.42
C GLU A 152 -19.82 -1.54 -0.86
N ASP A 153 -20.07 -0.23 -0.87
CA ASP A 153 -19.77 0.65 -1.99
C ASP A 153 -18.28 0.71 -2.29
N ASP A 154 -17.40 0.77 -1.29
CA ASP A 154 -15.95 0.77 -1.49
C ASP A 154 -15.50 -0.52 -2.21
N PHE A 155 -15.92 -1.69 -1.73
CA PHE A 155 -15.61 -2.96 -2.38
C PHE A 155 -16.20 -3.06 -3.79
N ARG A 156 -17.45 -2.63 -3.98
CA ARG A 156 -18.13 -2.65 -5.27
C ARG A 156 -17.42 -1.74 -6.28
N ILE A 157 -17.04 -0.53 -5.89
CA ILE A 157 -16.32 0.39 -6.76
C ILE A 157 -15.00 -0.23 -7.23
N ILE A 158 -14.23 -0.83 -6.32
CA ILE A 158 -12.98 -1.48 -6.67
C ILE A 158 -13.20 -2.65 -7.65
N ARG A 159 -14.23 -3.45 -7.45
CA ARG A 159 -14.55 -4.59 -8.31
C ARG A 159 -15.16 -4.16 -9.66
N ASP A 160 -16.23 -3.37 -9.60
CA ASP A 160 -17.08 -3.12 -10.76
C ASP A 160 -16.60 -1.95 -11.62
N LYS A 161 -16.19 -0.84 -10.97
CA LYS A 161 -15.71 0.34 -11.70
C LYS A 161 -14.27 0.18 -12.17
N TYR A 162 -13.40 -0.36 -11.29
CA TYR A 162 -11.98 -0.46 -11.57
C TYR A 162 -11.52 -1.85 -12.05
N GLY A 163 -12.41 -2.85 -12.05
CA GLY A 163 -12.15 -4.18 -12.59
C GLY A 163 -11.05 -4.96 -11.88
N VAL A 164 -10.86 -4.75 -10.58
CA VAL A 164 -9.85 -5.49 -9.83
C VAL A 164 -10.30 -6.94 -9.65
N THR A 165 -9.56 -7.90 -10.21
CA THR A 165 -9.84 -9.34 -10.10
C THR A 165 -8.96 -10.03 -9.06
N LYS A 166 -7.85 -9.41 -8.67
CA LYS A 166 -6.92 -9.93 -7.67
C LYS A 166 -7.52 -9.94 -6.26
N LYS A 167 -6.81 -10.50 -5.29
CA LYS A 167 -7.26 -10.59 -3.90
C LYS A 167 -7.53 -9.20 -3.32
N LEU A 168 -8.59 -9.09 -2.52
CA LEU A 168 -8.83 -7.92 -1.67
C LEU A 168 -8.69 -8.35 -0.22
N ILE A 169 -8.01 -7.51 0.56
CA ILE A 169 -7.96 -7.62 2.02
C ILE A 169 -8.47 -6.32 2.63
N CYS A 170 -8.83 -6.37 3.89
CA CYS A 170 -9.16 -5.19 4.68
C CYS A 170 -8.39 -5.28 5.99
N THR A 171 -7.33 -4.47 6.12
CA THR A 171 -6.49 -4.50 7.31
C THR A 171 -6.99 -3.58 8.40
N GLU A 172 -7.77 -2.56 8.06
CA GLU A 172 -8.44 -1.69 9.01
C GLU A 172 -9.94 -1.59 8.70
N PHE A 173 -10.75 -1.90 9.69
CA PHE A 173 -12.20 -1.77 9.60
C PHE A 173 -12.74 -1.08 10.85
N SER A 174 -13.49 -0.01 10.66
CA SER A 174 -14.23 0.63 11.74
C SER A 174 -15.59 1.16 11.28
N MET A 175 -16.60 1.02 12.14
CA MET A 175 -17.85 1.76 12.01
C MET A 175 -17.76 2.98 12.91
N VAL A 176 -17.64 4.16 12.30
CA VAL A 176 -17.62 5.42 13.03
C VAL A 176 -19.05 5.69 13.52
N ARG A 177 -19.23 5.77 14.85
CA ARG A 177 -20.53 6.22 15.39
C ARG A 177 -20.68 7.71 15.12
N ALA A 178 -21.77 8.07 14.43
CA ALA A 178 -22.20 9.46 14.28
C ALA A 178 -22.64 10.02 15.64
#